data_bdbd2ded5cc486ec1922e8af83eeba27
#
_entry.id   bdbd2ded5cc486ec1922e8af83eeba27
#
_cell.length_a   1.000
_cell.length_b   1.000
_cell.length_c   1.000
_cell.angle_alpha   90.00
_cell.angle_beta   90.00
_cell.angle_gamma   90.00
#
_symmetry.space_group_name_H-M   'P 1'
#
loop_
_entity.id
_entity.type
_entity.pdbx_description
1 polymer ?
#
loop_
_entity_poly.entity_id
_entity_poly.type
_entity_poly.pdbx_seq_one_letter_code
_entity_poly.pdbx_strand_id
1 'polypeptide(L)'
;MNTSTQQQHAALPADLVSWVESSLASGSNVLATSNQGTVLLFEADGRKLVIKSAMGRGPLRKARQATLEREYAAYQRLNGVGGVPACYGLLEGRYLVLEYIDGSSFRNATWQDREQWFAALLDVIRAFHARGVSHGDLKSKNNLIVGNDQKPYIIDFGTTFIHRDGFHPLNNYLFEYGKRLDINAWVKHKYHGRYRNASEEDRALLNYSKLEWLVRKLRGRPMH
;
A
#
# COMPACT_ATOMS: atom_id res chain seq x y z
N MET A 1 7.96 -8.62 24.77
CA MET A 1 8.86 -9.62 24.18
C MET A 1 8.45 -9.81 22.73
N ASN A 2 9.37 -9.52 21.80
CA ASN A 2 9.11 -9.34 20.37
C ASN A 2 8.84 -10.67 19.65
N THR A 3 7.59 -10.99 19.40
CA THR A 3 7.21 -12.10 18.51
C THR A 3 7.25 -11.72 17.01
N SER A 4 7.28 -10.42 16.71
CA SER A 4 7.23 -9.92 15.31
C SER A 4 8.57 -10.07 14.53
N THR A 5 9.70 -10.21 15.21
CA THR A 5 11.02 -10.23 14.54
C THR A 5 11.43 -11.63 14.08
N GLN A 6 10.81 -12.70 14.60
CA GLN A 6 11.16 -14.08 14.25
C GLN A 6 10.43 -14.61 13.01
N GLN A 7 9.33 -13.99 12.57
CA GLN A 7 8.59 -14.46 11.39
C GLN A 7 9.25 -14.11 10.04
N GLN A 8 10.18 -13.16 10.01
CA GLN A 8 10.81 -12.67 8.77
C GLN A 8 11.83 -13.64 8.15
N HIS A 9 12.23 -14.72 8.83
CA HIS A 9 13.24 -15.66 8.34
C HIS A 9 12.73 -17.08 8.07
N ALA A 10 11.43 -17.35 8.16
CA ALA A 10 10.93 -18.64 7.75
C ALA A 10 11.09 -18.79 6.23
N ALA A 11 11.86 -19.76 5.79
CA ALA A 11 12.06 -20.05 4.38
C ALA A 11 10.72 -20.21 3.66
N LEU A 12 10.62 -19.66 2.44
CA LEU A 12 9.47 -19.90 1.59
C LEU A 12 9.39 -21.39 1.20
N PRO A 13 8.17 -21.95 1.00
CA PRO A 13 8.03 -23.31 0.50
C PRO A 13 8.82 -23.52 -0.79
N ALA A 14 9.55 -24.63 -0.89
CA ALA A 14 10.41 -24.92 -2.04
C ALA A 14 9.62 -25.05 -3.36
N ASP A 15 8.38 -25.51 -3.27
CA ASP A 15 7.46 -25.73 -4.38
C ASP A 15 6.52 -24.53 -4.67
N LEU A 16 6.73 -23.38 -3.99
CA LEU A 16 5.84 -22.23 -4.09
C LEU A 16 5.67 -21.73 -5.53
N VAL A 17 6.73 -21.72 -6.35
CA VAL A 17 6.64 -21.29 -7.75
C VAL A 17 5.76 -22.24 -8.56
N SER A 18 5.93 -23.54 -8.43
CA SER A 18 5.11 -24.55 -9.10
C SER A 18 3.65 -24.46 -8.65
N TRP A 19 3.40 -24.21 -7.37
CA TRP A 19 2.07 -23.98 -6.83
C TRP A 19 1.41 -22.72 -7.45
N VAL A 20 2.16 -21.61 -7.58
CA VAL A 20 1.67 -20.37 -8.22
C VAL A 20 1.30 -20.63 -9.67
N GLU A 21 2.15 -21.31 -10.44
CA GLU A 21 1.90 -21.61 -11.84
C GLU A 21 0.66 -22.50 -12.03
N SER A 22 0.51 -23.53 -11.19
CA SER A 22 -0.68 -24.39 -11.17
C SER A 22 -1.95 -23.61 -10.82
N SER A 23 -1.89 -22.73 -9.81
CA SER A 23 -3.02 -21.90 -9.40
C SER A 23 -3.43 -20.91 -10.49
N LEU A 24 -2.46 -20.30 -11.18
CA LEU A 24 -2.73 -19.42 -12.32
C LEU A 24 -3.33 -20.16 -13.51
N ALA A 25 -2.89 -21.37 -13.80
CA ALA A 25 -3.37 -22.20 -14.89
C ALA A 25 -4.81 -22.68 -14.66
N SER A 26 -5.13 -23.07 -13.43
CA SER A 26 -6.46 -23.57 -13.02
C SER A 26 -7.45 -22.45 -12.66
N GLY A 27 -6.96 -21.22 -12.42
CA GLY A 27 -7.77 -20.13 -11.88
C GLY A 27 -8.17 -20.32 -10.43
N SER A 28 -7.48 -21.19 -9.68
CA SER A 28 -7.73 -21.45 -8.26
C SER A 28 -6.97 -20.47 -7.35
N ASN A 29 -7.38 -20.40 -6.07
CA ASN A 29 -6.71 -19.60 -5.03
C ASN A 29 -6.63 -18.09 -5.35
N VAL A 30 -7.47 -17.59 -6.22
CA VAL A 30 -7.48 -16.18 -6.65
C VAL A 30 -8.20 -15.32 -5.61
N LEU A 31 -7.48 -14.37 -5.00
CA LEU A 31 -8.06 -13.32 -4.15
C LEU A 31 -8.63 -12.16 -4.98
N ALA A 32 -7.90 -11.76 -6.01
CA ALA A 32 -8.29 -10.65 -6.88
C ALA A 32 -7.62 -10.74 -8.24
N THR A 33 -8.31 -10.21 -9.25
CA THR A 33 -7.75 -9.98 -10.59
C THR A 33 -7.98 -8.54 -10.97
N SER A 34 -6.95 -7.88 -11.50
CA SER A 34 -6.98 -6.50 -11.95
C SER A 34 -6.25 -6.34 -13.28
N ASN A 35 -6.30 -5.12 -13.82
CA ASN A 35 -5.49 -4.78 -15.01
C ASN A 35 -3.98 -4.89 -14.77
N GLN A 36 -3.54 -4.95 -13.51
CA GLN A 36 -2.11 -5.07 -13.14
C GLN A 36 -1.65 -6.52 -13.04
N GLY A 37 -2.55 -7.46 -12.76
CA GLY A 37 -2.24 -8.87 -12.62
C GLY A 37 -3.23 -9.62 -11.74
N THR A 38 -2.83 -10.81 -11.31
CA THR A 38 -3.59 -11.68 -10.40
C THR A 38 -2.93 -11.71 -9.04
N VAL A 39 -3.74 -11.68 -8.01
CA VAL A 39 -3.34 -11.82 -6.60
C VAL A 39 -3.87 -13.17 -6.11
N LEU A 40 -2.98 -14.01 -5.62
CA LEU A 40 -3.29 -15.33 -5.08
C LEU A 40 -3.16 -15.34 -3.55
N LEU A 41 -3.94 -16.19 -2.90
CA LEU A 41 -3.78 -16.56 -1.50
C LEU A 41 -3.16 -17.96 -1.42
N PHE A 42 -1.96 -18.05 -0.88
CA PHE A 42 -1.37 -19.31 -0.47
C PHE A 42 -1.68 -19.56 1.00
N GLU A 43 -2.17 -20.75 1.30
CA GLU A 43 -2.46 -21.18 2.67
C GLU A 43 -2.02 -22.63 2.86
N ALA A 44 -0.98 -22.83 3.66
CA ALA A 44 -0.47 -24.15 4.04
C ALA A 44 0.25 -24.07 5.39
N ASP A 45 0.15 -25.14 6.19
CA ASP A 45 0.84 -25.29 7.48
C ASP A 45 0.63 -24.11 8.45
N GLY A 46 -0.58 -23.55 8.45
CA GLY A 46 -0.94 -22.39 9.28
C GLY A 46 -0.33 -21.07 8.82
N ARG A 47 0.32 -21.03 7.67
CA ARG A 47 0.92 -19.84 7.06
C ARG A 47 0.06 -19.34 5.91
N LYS A 48 -0.18 -18.04 5.87
CA LYS A 48 -0.89 -17.36 4.78
C LYS A 48 0.04 -16.37 4.09
N LEU A 49 0.08 -16.43 2.77
CA LEU A 49 0.87 -15.51 1.94
C LEU A 49 -0.01 -14.94 0.83
N VAL A 50 0.26 -13.68 0.50
CA VAL A 50 -0.28 -13.03 -0.70
C VAL A 50 0.80 -13.08 -1.78
N ILE A 51 0.45 -13.60 -2.97
CA ILE A 51 1.35 -13.62 -4.11
C ILE A 51 0.76 -12.78 -5.23
N LYS A 52 1.46 -11.71 -5.60
CA LYS A 52 1.10 -10.88 -6.75
C LYS A 52 1.87 -11.36 -7.98
N SER A 53 1.14 -11.64 -9.06
CA SER A 53 1.72 -12.08 -10.34
C SER A 53 1.40 -11.06 -11.44
N ALA A 54 2.44 -10.60 -12.14
CA ALA A 54 2.28 -9.76 -13.33
C ALA A 54 1.87 -10.64 -14.53
N MET A 55 0.60 -10.60 -14.90
CA MET A 55 0.08 -11.35 -16.03
C MET A 55 0.13 -10.55 -17.33
N GLY A 56 0.07 -11.24 -18.47
CA GLY A 56 -0.02 -10.64 -19.79
C GLY A 56 1.03 -11.16 -20.76
N ARG A 57 1.01 -10.63 -22.01
CA ARG A 57 1.96 -10.96 -23.06
C ARG A 57 2.58 -9.68 -23.64
N GLY A 58 3.77 -9.80 -24.21
CA GLY A 58 4.45 -8.72 -24.93
C GLY A 58 4.72 -7.45 -24.09
N PRO A 59 4.56 -6.25 -24.65
CA PRO A 59 4.90 -4.99 -23.97
C PRO A 59 4.11 -4.75 -22.68
N LEU A 60 2.85 -5.21 -22.62
CA LEU A 60 2.00 -5.07 -21.44
C LEU A 60 2.55 -5.87 -20.25
N ARG A 61 3.09 -7.05 -20.51
CA ARG A 61 3.76 -7.86 -19.46
C ARG A 61 4.98 -7.12 -18.90
N LYS A 62 5.81 -6.52 -19.78
CA LYS A 62 7.00 -5.75 -19.35
C LYS A 62 6.62 -4.57 -18.44
N ALA A 63 5.58 -3.82 -18.82
CA ALA A 63 5.09 -2.68 -18.03
C ALA A 63 4.58 -3.12 -16.65
N ARG A 64 3.83 -4.22 -16.58
CA ARG A 64 3.33 -4.79 -15.31
C ARG A 64 4.47 -5.33 -14.44
N GLN A 65 5.45 -5.97 -15.05
CA GLN A 65 6.64 -6.44 -14.36
C GLN A 65 7.43 -5.28 -13.76
N ALA A 66 7.65 -4.19 -14.50
CA ALA A 66 8.29 -2.98 -13.98
C ALA A 66 7.51 -2.35 -12.81
N THR A 67 6.17 -2.44 -12.82
CA THR A 67 5.34 -2.01 -11.68
C THR A 67 5.56 -2.92 -10.47
N LEU A 68 5.62 -4.24 -10.67
CA LEU A 68 5.87 -5.21 -9.62
C LEU A 68 7.27 -5.06 -9.00
N GLU A 69 8.27 -4.83 -9.83
CA GLU A 69 9.66 -4.56 -9.40
C GLU A 69 9.74 -3.26 -8.56
N ARG A 70 9.00 -2.22 -8.97
CA ARG A 70 8.90 -0.96 -8.19
C ARG A 70 8.22 -1.20 -6.84
N GLU A 71 7.14 -1.96 -6.83
CA GLU A 71 6.43 -2.33 -5.61
C GLU A 71 7.36 -3.14 -4.67
N TYR A 72 8.09 -4.11 -5.21
CA TYR A 72 9.10 -4.85 -4.46
C TYR A 72 10.17 -3.93 -3.86
N ALA A 73 10.72 -3.00 -4.64
CA ALA A 73 11.70 -2.03 -4.15
C ALA A 73 11.15 -1.13 -3.02
N ALA A 74 9.85 -0.79 -3.07
CA ALA A 74 9.20 -0.06 -1.98
C ALA A 74 9.14 -0.91 -0.72
N TYR A 75 8.67 -2.16 -0.80
CA TYR A 75 8.63 -3.07 0.35
C TYR A 75 10.00 -3.33 0.95
N GLN A 76 11.06 -3.41 0.13
CA GLN A 76 12.43 -3.56 0.64
C GLN A 76 12.85 -2.36 1.51
N ARG A 77 12.52 -1.12 1.09
CA ARG A 77 12.77 0.08 1.90
C ARG A 77 11.93 0.13 3.17
N LEU A 78 10.73 -0.43 3.12
CA LEU A 78 9.76 -0.42 4.20
C LEU A 78 9.91 -1.60 5.16
N ASN A 79 10.92 -2.44 4.97
CA ASN A 79 11.15 -3.58 5.84
C ASN A 79 11.22 -3.16 7.32
N GLY A 80 10.40 -3.80 8.16
CA GLY A 80 10.28 -3.53 9.59
C GLY A 80 9.43 -2.28 9.95
N VAL A 81 8.80 -1.62 8.97
CA VAL A 81 7.82 -0.56 9.26
C VAL A 81 6.50 -1.21 9.68
N GLY A 82 6.05 -0.93 10.91
CA GLY A 82 4.76 -1.40 11.39
C GLY A 82 3.61 -0.86 10.52
N GLY A 83 2.57 -1.69 10.30
CA GLY A 83 1.44 -1.33 9.44
C GLY A 83 1.70 -1.47 7.93
N VAL A 84 2.83 -2.07 7.55
CA VAL A 84 3.16 -2.48 6.18
C VAL A 84 3.42 -3.98 6.18
N PRO A 85 2.83 -4.77 5.25
CA PRO A 85 3.08 -6.20 5.16
C PRO A 85 4.56 -6.53 5.00
N ALA A 86 5.01 -7.60 5.66
CA ALA A 86 6.34 -8.13 5.42
C ALA A 86 6.47 -8.61 3.97
N CYS A 87 7.64 -8.36 3.36
CA CYS A 87 7.95 -8.82 2.02
C CYS A 87 8.96 -9.96 2.08
N TYR A 88 8.57 -11.12 1.58
CA TYR A 88 9.39 -12.32 1.58
C TYR A 88 10.25 -12.46 0.33
N GLY A 89 9.97 -11.71 -0.73
CA GLY A 89 10.81 -11.67 -1.92
C GLY A 89 10.05 -11.50 -3.23
N LEU A 90 10.83 -11.37 -4.29
CA LEU A 90 10.35 -11.38 -5.68
C LEU A 90 10.92 -12.62 -6.37
N LEU A 91 10.12 -13.70 -6.42
CA LEU A 91 10.52 -14.96 -6.99
C LEU A 91 10.56 -14.86 -8.53
N GLU A 92 11.66 -15.31 -9.14
CA GLU A 92 11.91 -15.31 -10.58
C GLU A 92 11.65 -13.97 -11.28
N GLY A 93 11.69 -12.84 -10.53
CA GLY A 93 11.32 -11.53 -11.05
C GLY A 93 9.84 -11.38 -11.44
N ARG A 94 8.98 -12.34 -11.10
CA ARG A 94 7.59 -12.42 -11.56
C ARG A 94 6.53 -12.51 -10.46
N TYR A 95 6.89 -13.01 -9.28
CA TYR A 95 5.97 -13.31 -8.20
C TYR A 95 6.39 -12.59 -6.92
N LEU A 96 5.71 -11.52 -6.58
CA LEU A 96 5.95 -10.79 -5.33
C LEU A 96 5.21 -11.47 -4.19
N VAL A 97 5.97 -11.96 -3.20
CA VAL A 97 5.45 -12.69 -2.05
C VAL A 97 5.43 -11.80 -0.83
N LEU A 98 4.23 -11.61 -0.28
CA LEU A 98 3.95 -10.73 0.84
C LEU A 98 3.24 -11.47 1.97
N GLU A 99 3.30 -10.91 3.16
CA GLU A 99 2.47 -11.29 4.29
C GLU A 99 0.99 -11.09 3.97
N TYR A 100 0.16 -12.07 4.36
CA TYR A 100 -1.28 -11.89 4.37
C TYR A 100 -1.67 -11.18 5.66
N ILE A 101 -2.40 -10.09 5.56
CA ILE A 101 -2.91 -9.36 6.72
C ILE A 101 -4.33 -9.86 7.03
N ASP A 102 -4.47 -10.53 8.17
CA ASP A 102 -5.78 -10.92 8.69
C ASP A 102 -6.52 -9.67 9.18
N GLY A 103 -7.65 -9.36 8.55
CA GLY A 103 -8.40 -8.15 8.86
C GLY A 103 -9.55 -7.90 7.90
N SER A 104 -10.18 -6.75 8.07
CA SER A 104 -11.27 -6.27 7.23
C SER A 104 -10.82 -5.12 6.34
N SER A 105 -11.36 -5.06 5.12
CA SER A 105 -11.16 -3.88 4.28
C SER A 105 -11.68 -2.64 5.00
N PHE A 106 -11.04 -1.50 4.80
CA PHE A 106 -11.46 -0.22 5.38
C PHE A 106 -12.96 0.11 5.13
N ARG A 107 -13.56 -0.39 4.05
CA ARG A 107 -14.96 -0.16 3.73
C ARG A 107 -15.92 -0.89 4.66
N ASN A 108 -15.53 -2.09 5.10
CA ASN A 108 -16.38 -3.03 5.84
C ASN A 108 -15.95 -3.14 7.30
N ALA A 109 -14.92 -2.39 7.69
CA ALA A 109 -14.37 -2.49 9.04
C ALA A 109 -15.27 -1.86 10.08
N THR A 110 -15.30 -2.49 11.23
CA THR A 110 -15.79 -1.93 12.50
C THR A 110 -14.59 -1.56 13.35
N TRP A 111 -14.61 -0.39 13.96
CA TRP A 111 -13.53 0.10 14.80
C TRP A 111 -13.93 0.03 16.28
N GLN A 112 -13.02 -0.41 17.12
CA GLN A 112 -13.15 -0.25 18.57
C GLN A 112 -12.94 1.22 18.96
N ASP A 113 -11.86 1.82 18.44
CA ASP A 113 -11.56 3.25 18.55
C ASP A 113 -11.09 3.80 17.20
N ARG A 114 -11.98 4.51 16.53
CA ARG A 114 -11.73 5.06 15.21
C ARG A 114 -10.70 6.20 15.23
N GLU A 115 -10.72 7.03 16.27
CA GLU A 115 -9.77 8.15 16.36
C GLU A 115 -8.36 7.64 16.62
N GLN A 116 -8.20 6.68 17.52
CA GLN A 116 -6.92 6.02 17.77
C GLN A 116 -6.40 5.32 16.51
N TRP A 117 -7.29 4.66 15.74
CA TRP A 117 -6.90 4.03 14.49
C TRP A 117 -6.39 5.05 13.47
N PHE A 118 -7.03 6.22 13.33
CA PHE A 118 -6.55 7.27 12.43
C PHE A 118 -5.25 7.90 12.91
N ALA A 119 -5.04 8.05 14.21
CA ALA A 119 -3.75 8.49 14.75
C ALA A 119 -2.65 7.50 14.37
N ALA A 120 -2.86 6.21 14.62
CA ALA A 120 -1.91 5.16 14.24
C ALA A 120 -1.67 5.11 12.71
N LEU A 121 -2.70 5.30 11.87
CA LEU A 121 -2.56 5.37 10.42
C LEU A 121 -1.65 6.54 10.00
N LEU A 122 -1.77 7.70 10.64
CA LEU A 122 -0.90 8.85 10.35
C LEU A 122 0.55 8.54 10.70
N ASP A 123 0.79 7.82 11.80
CA ASP A 123 2.14 7.41 12.20
C ASP A 123 2.75 6.41 11.20
N VAL A 124 1.98 5.46 10.70
CA VAL A 124 2.42 4.55 9.60
C VAL A 124 2.79 5.36 8.35
N ILE A 125 1.95 6.33 7.94
CA ILE A 125 2.21 7.18 6.79
C ILE A 125 3.51 7.98 6.97
N ARG A 126 3.71 8.58 8.14
CA ARG A 126 4.95 9.31 8.47
C ARG A 126 6.17 8.40 8.48
N ALA A 127 6.02 7.17 9.00
CA ALA A 127 7.10 6.21 9.05
C ALA A 127 7.58 5.80 7.65
N PHE A 128 6.67 5.50 6.72
CA PHE A 128 7.10 5.18 5.36
C PHE A 128 7.61 6.40 4.58
N HIS A 129 7.08 7.62 4.82
CA HIS A 129 7.66 8.85 4.27
C HIS A 129 9.11 9.06 4.74
N ALA A 130 9.39 8.81 6.03
CA ALA A 130 10.75 8.89 6.59
C ALA A 130 11.71 7.87 5.97
N ARG A 131 11.20 6.73 5.46
CA ARG A 131 11.99 5.75 4.68
C ARG A 131 12.14 6.12 3.21
N GLY A 132 11.72 7.32 2.80
CA GLY A 132 11.81 7.79 1.42
C GLY A 132 10.83 7.11 0.46
N VAL A 133 9.69 6.67 0.94
CA VAL A 133 8.61 6.08 0.13
C VAL A 133 7.36 6.92 0.31
N SER A 134 6.64 7.25 -0.78
CA SER A 134 5.27 7.75 -0.73
C SER A 134 4.36 6.81 -1.50
N HIS A 135 3.14 6.58 -1.03
CA HIS A 135 2.23 5.60 -1.62
C HIS A 135 1.59 6.11 -2.92
N GLY A 136 1.12 7.36 -2.91
CA GLY A 136 0.54 8.03 -4.08
C GLY A 136 -0.93 7.67 -4.37
N ASP A 137 -1.47 6.57 -3.87
CA ASP A 137 -2.87 6.16 -4.06
C ASP A 137 -3.59 5.73 -2.75
N LEU A 138 -3.29 6.38 -1.63
CA LEU A 138 -4.02 6.13 -0.37
C LEU A 138 -5.49 6.59 -0.41
N LYS A 139 -5.90 7.36 -1.42
CA LYS A 139 -7.33 7.69 -1.56
C LYS A 139 -8.20 6.50 -1.98
N SER A 140 -7.62 5.42 -2.46
CA SER A 140 -8.27 4.13 -2.66
C SER A 140 -8.44 3.44 -1.31
N LYS A 141 -9.69 3.25 -0.88
CA LYS A 141 -10.01 2.55 0.36
C LYS A 141 -9.61 1.06 0.35
N ASN A 142 -9.36 0.51 -0.83
CA ASN A 142 -8.94 -0.88 -0.99
C ASN A 142 -7.50 -1.11 -0.55
N ASN A 143 -6.71 -0.03 -0.45
CA ASN A 143 -5.31 -0.08 -0.03
C ASN A 143 -5.15 0.00 1.51
N LEU A 144 -6.28 0.06 2.25
CA LEU A 144 -6.31 0.15 3.70
C LEU A 144 -7.02 -1.06 4.30
N ILE A 145 -6.38 -1.71 5.26
CA ILE A 145 -6.92 -2.83 6.04
C ILE A 145 -6.95 -2.43 7.51
N VAL A 146 -8.04 -2.77 8.18
CA VAL A 146 -8.12 -2.77 9.64
C VAL A 146 -7.83 -4.19 10.09
N GLY A 147 -6.66 -4.40 10.67
CA GLY A 147 -6.24 -5.69 11.17
C GLY A 147 -7.17 -6.23 12.27
N ASN A 148 -7.18 -7.54 12.47
CA ASN A 148 -7.89 -8.14 13.61
C ASN A 148 -7.34 -7.64 14.95
N ASP A 149 -6.09 -7.16 14.98
CA ASP A 149 -5.45 -6.48 16.09
C ASP A 149 -5.85 -5.00 16.23
N GLN A 150 -6.82 -4.55 15.44
CA GLN A 150 -7.31 -3.17 15.38
C GLN A 150 -6.27 -2.14 14.91
N LYS A 151 -5.16 -2.58 14.32
CA LYS A 151 -4.15 -1.67 13.74
C LYS A 151 -4.40 -1.39 12.26
N PRO A 152 -3.93 -0.24 11.77
CA PRO A 152 -3.95 0.07 10.34
C PRO A 152 -2.83 -0.66 9.60
N TYR A 153 -3.19 -1.23 8.44
CA TYR A 153 -2.24 -1.77 7.48
C TYR A 153 -2.46 -1.12 6.12
N ILE A 154 -1.35 -0.80 5.44
CA ILE A 154 -1.33 -0.21 4.10
C ILE A 154 -0.73 -1.22 3.14
N ILE A 155 -1.46 -1.48 2.05
CA ILE A 155 -1.08 -2.45 1.02
C ILE A 155 -1.04 -1.78 -0.36
N ASP A 156 -0.45 -2.46 -1.35
CA ASP A 156 -0.43 -2.06 -2.76
C ASP A 156 0.41 -0.82 -3.06
N PHE A 157 1.72 -0.96 -2.90
CA PHE A 157 2.70 0.10 -3.21
C PHE A 157 3.07 0.20 -4.71
N GLY A 158 2.23 -0.32 -5.62
CA GLY A 158 2.51 -0.32 -7.07
C GLY A 158 2.57 1.07 -7.71
N THR A 159 1.95 2.09 -7.10
CA THR A 159 1.94 3.49 -7.59
C THR A 159 2.94 4.39 -6.86
N THR A 160 3.81 3.82 -6.07
CA THR A 160 4.73 4.51 -5.16
C THR A 160 5.75 5.39 -5.88
N PHE A 161 6.15 6.47 -5.21
CA PHE A 161 7.35 7.24 -5.55
C PHE A 161 8.42 6.99 -4.49
N ILE A 162 9.57 6.48 -4.94
CA ILE A 162 10.72 6.18 -4.09
C ILE A 162 11.72 7.32 -4.23
N HIS A 163 12.05 7.99 -3.14
CA HIS A 163 13.07 9.05 -3.11
C HIS A 163 14.44 8.49 -3.51
N ARG A 164 15.15 9.24 -4.31
CA ARG A 164 16.52 8.95 -4.73
C ARG A 164 17.47 9.94 -4.08
N ASP A 165 18.55 9.42 -3.49
CA ASP A 165 19.56 10.25 -2.89
C ASP A 165 20.35 11.02 -3.98
N GLY A 166 20.79 12.26 -3.66
CA GLY A 166 21.51 13.13 -4.57
C GLY A 166 20.59 14.08 -5.35
N PHE A 167 21.12 14.64 -6.44
CA PHE A 167 20.43 15.67 -7.20
C PHE A 167 19.49 15.07 -8.26
N HIS A 168 18.25 14.84 -7.87
CA HIS A 168 17.18 14.30 -8.73
C HIS A 168 15.91 15.17 -8.65
N PRO A 169 15.88 16.40 -9.20
CA PRO A 169 14.82 17.37 -8.92
C PRO A 169 13.41 16.87 -9.30
N LEU A 170 13.28 16.17 -10.42
CA LEU A 170 11.98 15.59 -10.81
C LEU A 170 11.54 14.48 -9.85
N ASN A 171 12.45 13.59 -9.43
CA ASN A 171 12.12 12.54 -8.48
C ASN A 171 11.73 13.13 -7.13
N ASN A 172 12.47 14.13 -6.64
CA ASN A 172 12.18 14.82 -5.39
C ASN A 172 10.81 15.50 -5.45
N TYR A 173 10.50 16.16 -6.57
CA TYR A 173 9.18 16.76 -6.77
C TYR A 173 8.05 15.72 -6.74
N LEU A 174 8.21 14.59 -7.44
CA LEU A 174 7.21 13.51 -7.47
C LEU A 174 7.05 12.84 -6.10
N PHE A 175 8.14 12.64 -5.37
CA PHE A 175 8.09 12.10 -4.01
C PHE A 175 7.34 13.04 -3.06
N GLU A 176 7.66 14.33 -3.04
CA GLU A 176 6.96 15.31 -2.22
C GLU A 176 5.50 15.48 -2.64
N TYR A 177 5.20 15.36 -3.93
CA TYR A 177 3.82 15.33 -4.43
C TYR A 177 3.06 14.11 -3.90
N GLY A 178 3.67 12.92 -3.94
CA GLY A 178 3.10 11.69 -3.37
C GLY A 178 2.81 11.81 -1.89
N LYS A 179 3.74 12.35 -1.10
CA LYS A 179 3.53 12.60 0.34
C LYS A 179 2.29 13.48 0.60
N ARG A 180 2.12 14.54 -0.21
CA ARG A 180 0.91 15.39 -0.10
C ARG A 180 -0.36 14.63 -0.42
N LEU A 181 -0.36 13.77 -1.44
CA LEU A 181 -1.51 12.94 -1.78
C LEU A 181 -1.88 12.00 -0.63
N ASP A 182 -0.88 11.40 0.03
CA ASP A 182 -1.09 10.47 1.13
C ASP A 182 -1.71 11.16 2.34
N ILE A 183 -1.19 12.32 2.74
CA ILE A 183 -1.73 13.10 3.86
C ILE A 183 -3.14 13.63 3.54
N ASN A 184 -3.36 14.15 2.34
CA ASN A 184 -4.69 14.61 1.91
C ASN A 184 -5.72 13.46 1.90
N ALA A 185 -5.27 12.23 1.55
CA ALA A 185 -6.11 11.04 1.60
C ALA A 185 -6.46 10.66 3.05
N TRP A 186 -5.50 10.74 3.97
CA TRP A 186 -5.72 10.51 5.39
C TRP A 186 -6.82 11.44 5.95
N VAL A 187 -6.70 12.76 5.76
CA VAL A 187 -7.73 13.73 6.19
C VAL A 187 -9.07 13.42 5.54
N LYS A 188 -9.08 13.12 4.23
CA LYS A 188 -10.31 12.76 3.50
C LYS A 188 -11.00 11.55 4.13
N HIS A 189 -10.26 10.52 4.49
CA HIS A 189 -10.83 9.30 5.08
C HIS A 189 -11.32 9.52 6.50
N LYS A 190 -10.55 10.23 7.32
CA LYS A 190 -10.91 10.55 8.70
C LYS A 190 -12.24 11.30 8.79
N TYR A 191 -12.45 12.25 7.90
CA TYR A 191 -13.64 13.12 7.90
C TYR A 191 -14.66 12.78 6.79
N HIS A 192 -14.54 11.62 6.13
CA HIS A 192 -15.42 11.21 5.04
C HIS A 192 -15.59 12.27 3.93
N GLY A 193 -14.53 13.06 3.69
CA GLY A 193 -14.55 14.19 2.76
C GLY A 193 -15.28 15.43 3.26
N ARG A 194 -15.78 15.42 4.51
CA ARG A 194 -16.46 16.57 5.15
C ARG A 194 -15.43 17.42 5.90
N TYR A 195 -14.58 18.11 5.18
CA TYR A 195 -13.45 18.88 5.75
C TYR A 195 -13.86 19.99 6.73
N ARG A 196 -15.12 20.44 6.70
CA ARG A 196 -15.65 21.40 7.70
C ARG A 196 -15.66 20.85 9.12
N ASN A 197 -15.72 19.52 9.25
CA ASN A 197 -15.70 18.84 10.54
C ASN A 197 -14.28 18.52 11.01
N ALA A 198 -13.26 18.84 10.20
CA ALA A 198 -11.87 18.60 10.58
C ALA A 198 -11.44 19.58 11.68
N SER A 199 -10.67 19.08 12.65
CA SER A 199 -10.00 19.93 13.62
C SER A 199 -9.07 20.92 12.90
N GLU A 200 -8.69 22.01 13.57
CA GLU A 200 -7.74 22.97 13.00
C GLU A 200 -6.39 22.32 12.71
N GLU A 201 -5.92 21.44 13.59
CA GLU A 201 -4.68 20.69 13.45
C GLU A 201 -4.70 19.76 12.22
N ASP A 202 -5.77 18.97 12.05
CA ASP A 202 -5.89 18.06 10.91
C ASP A 202 -6.11 18.82 9.60
N ARG A 203 -6.78 19.99 9.66
CA ARG A 203 -6.96 20.86 8.50
C ARG A 203 -5.65 21.49 8.06
N ALA A 204 -4.77 21.84 9.00
CA ALA A 204 -3.45 22.37 8.71
C ALA A 204 -2.54 21.36 7.97
N LEU A 205 -2.85 20.06 8.06
CA LEU A 205 -2.14 19.03 7.30
C LEU A 205 -2.51 19.01 5.80
N LEU A 206 -3.66 19.60 5.41
CA LEU A 206 -4.08 19.63 4.01
C LEU A 206 -3.14 20.52 3.19
N ASN A 207 -2.58 19.95 2.13
CA ASN A 207 -1.71 20.68 1.22
C ASN A 207 -2.10 20.39 -0.22
N TYR A 208 -2.76 21.37 -0.85
CA TYR A 208 -3.14 21.28 -2.25
C TYR A 208 -2.13 21.98 -3.15
N SER A 209 -1.79 21.35 -4.27
CA SER A 209 -1.01 22.04 -5.30
C SER A 209 -1.83 23.21 -5.88
N LYS A 210 -1.14 24.21 -6.46
CA LYS A 210 -1.81 25.36 -7.10
C LYS A 210 -2.81 24.92 -8.18
N LEU A 211 -2.50 23.83 -8.89
CA LEU A 211 -3.38 23.26 -9.91
C LEU A 211 -4.61 22.58 -9.29
N GLU A 212 -4.41 21.77 -8.24
CA GLU A 212 -5.54 21.16 -7.50
C GLU A 212 -6.44 22.22 -6.88
N TRP A 213 -5.85 23.28 -6.33
CA TRP A 213 -6.56 24.44 -5.81
C TRP A 213 -7.45 25.08 -6.91
N LEU A 214 -6.87 25.33 -8.11
CA LEU A 214 -7.61 25.91 -9.24
C LEU A 214 -8.75 25.00 -9.69
N VAL A 215 -8.50 23.70 -9.87
CA VAL A 215 -9.52 22.72 -10.29
C VAL A 215 -10.65 22.62 -9.25
N ARG A 216 -10.32 22.65 -7.95
CA ARG A 216 -11.33 22.65 -6.87
C ARG A 216 -12.18 23.92 -6.91
N LYS A 217 -11.56 25.09 -7.11
CA LYS A 217 -12.25 26.38 -7.25
C LYS A 217 -13.22 26.36 -8.42
N LEU A 218 -12.79 25.86 -9.60
CA LEU A 218 -13.63 25.77 -10.78
C LEU A 218 -14.81 24.79 -10.62
N ARG A 219 -14.65 23.76 -9.77
CA ARG A 219 -15.71 22.78 -9.47
C ARG A 219 -16.60 23.18 -8.30
N GLY A 220 -16.48 24.39 -7.78
CA GLY A 220 -17.28 24.90 -6.64
C GLY A 220 -17.09 24.08 -5.36
N ARG A 221 -15.96 23.36 -5.21
CA ARG A 221 -15.66 22.59 -4.01
C ARG A 221 -15.13 23.51 -2.94
N PRO A 222 -15.57 23.37 -1.66
CA PRO A 222 -15.11 24.24 -0.59
C PRO A 222 -13.58 24.20 -0.48
N MET A 223 -13.01 25.37 -0.30
CA MET A 223 -11.61 25.60 -0.03
C MET A 223 -11.42 25.68 1.49
N HIS A 224 -10.39 25.05 1.98
CA HIS A 224 -10.07 25.01 3.40
C HIS A 224 -8.73 25.68 3.62
#